data_78c144f9c1f5cc4a6688f5ce58d8d6db
#
_entry.id   78c144f9c1f5cc4a6688f5ce58d8d6db
#
_cell.length_a   1.000
_cell.length_b   1.000
_cell.length_c   1.000
_cell.angle_alpha   90.00
_cell.angle_beta   90.00
_cell.angle_gamma   90.00
#
_symmetry.space_group_name_H-M   'P 1'
#
loop_
_entity.id
_entity.type
_entity.pdbx_description
1 polymer ?
#
loop_
_entity_poly.entity_id
_entity_poly.type
_entity_poly.pdbx_seq_one_letter_code
_entity_poly.pdbx_strand_id
1 'polypeptide(L)'
;MFTKTDIEKYFMAEKSESLLFVIIGVAAILVAAVFFFFLKTHFYKGMALPLLLIACIQLTVGYSVYKRSDDDRKRNTYAYDLNPSDLKNKEIPRMEKVNSNFVIYRWIEIVLLLAGLVLIFLYRDNTERSFLFGIGIGLAIQAAIMLGADYFAEARAKVYTKGLKDFTAKT
;
A
#
# COMPACT_ATOMS: atom_id res chain seq x y z
N MET A 1 6.29 -16.62 -21.98
CA MET A 1 7.49 -15.83 -22.36
C MET A 1 7.21 -14.39 -21.90
N PHE A 2 8.14 -13.73 -21.20
CA PHE A 2 7.97 -12.35 -20.77
C PHE A 2 8.02 -11.39 -21.98
N THR A 3 7.13 -10.44 -22.04
CA THR A 3 6.91 -9.56 -23.19
C THR A 3 6.82 -8.09 -22.76
N LYS A 4 6.94 -7.18 -23.73
CA LYS A 4 6.70 -5.75 -23.52
C LYS A 4 5.33 -5.46 -22.94
N THR A 5 4.32 -6.20 -23.35
CA THR A 5 2.95 -6.09 -22.80
C THR A 5 2.89 -6.40 -21.30
N ASP A 6 3.76 -7.30 -20.79
CA ASP A 6 3.80 -7.60 -19.35
C ASP A 6 4.34 -6.42 -18.55
N ILE A 7 5.31 -5.68 -19.11
CA ILE A 7 5.81 -4.41 -18.54
C ILE A 7 4.67 -3.38 -18.48
N GLU A 8 3.98 -3.18 -19.60
CA GLU A 8 2.88 -2.23 -19.67
C GLU A 8 1.77 -2.57 -18.67
N LYS A 9 1.33 -3.84 -18.61
CA LYS A 9 0.32 -4.31 -17.67
C LYS A 9 0.72 -4.09 -16.21
N TYR A 10 1.99 -4.36 -15.88
CA TYR A 10 2.49 -4.15 -14.52
C TYR A 10 2.36 -2.68 -14.09
N PHE A 11 2.89 -1.75 -14.88
CA PHE A 11 2.87 -0.33 -14.52
C PHE A 11 1.47 0.30 -14.62
N MET A 12 0.62 -0.15 -15.53
CA MET A 12 -0.77 0.29 -15.58
C MET A 12 -1.54 -0.14 -14.33
N ALA A 13 -1.35 -1.36 -13.89
CA ALA A 13 -1.95 -1.85 -12.64
C ALA A 13 -1.37 -1.14 -11.41
N GLU A 14 -0.03 -0.95 -11.34
CA GLU A 14 0.61 -0.16 -10.28
C GLU A 14 0.03 1.25 -10.18
N LYS A 15 -0.14 1.94 -11.32
CA LYS A 15 -0.74 3.27 -11.38
C LYS A 15 -2.20 3.29 -10.90
N SER A 16 -3.01 2.34 -11.39
CA SER A 16 -4.43 2.24 -11.02
C SER A 16 -4.62 1.96 -9.53
N GLU A 17 -3.83 1.06 -8.97
CA GLU A 17 -3.88 0.76 -7.54
C GLU A 17 -3.37 1.93 -6.69
N SER A 18 -2.32 2.62 -7.14
CA SER A 18 -1.83 3.81 -6.45
C SER A 18 -2.89 4.91 -6.42
N LEU A 19 -3.66 5.07 -7.49
CA LEU A 19 -4.81 5.99 -7.50
C LEU A 19 -5.89 5.55 -6.52
N LEU A 20 -6.18 4.24 -6.44
CA LEU A 20 -7.12 3.70 -5.46
C LEU A 20 -6.66 3.99 -4.02
N PHE A 21 -5.36 3.84 -3.72
CA PHE A 21 -4.79 4.20 -2.42
C PHE A 21 -5.00 5.68 -2.09
N VAL A 22 -4.80 6.57 -3.06
CA VAL A 22 -5.07 8.00 -2.89
C VAL A 22 -6.54 8.25 -2.58
N ILE A 23 -7.46 7.62 -3.32
CA ILE A 23 -8.91 7.77 -3.10
C ILE A 23 -9.31 7.28 -1.70
N ILE A 24 -8.83 6.11 -1.29
CA ILE A 24 -9.09 5.55 0.06
C ILE A 24 -8.51 6.48 1.13
N GLY A 25 -7.30 7.00 0.95
CA GLY A 25 -6.68 7.96 1.86
C GLY A 25 -7.49 9.24 2.02
N VAL A 26 -7.97 9.83 0.92
CA VAL A 26 -8.86 11.00 0.96
C VAL A 26 -10.16 10.69 1.68
N ALA A 27 -10.79 9.55 1.38
CA ALA A 27 -12.01 9.13 2.05
C ALA A 27 -11.80 8.94 3.56
N ALA A 28 -10.69 8.32 3.97
CA ALA A 28 -10.34 8.14 5.37
C ALA A 28 -10.15 9.48 6.11
N ILE A 29 -9.53 10.48 5.48
CA ILE A 29 -9.40 11.83 6.05
C ILE A 29 -10.77 12.48 6.22
N LEU A 30 -11.65 12.38 5.23
CA LEU A 30 -13.00 12.94 5.33
C LEU A 30 -13.80 12.28 6.46
N VAL A 31 -13.72 10.95 6.59
CA VAL A 31 -14.35 10.21 7.70
C VAL A 31 -13.76 10.63 9.04
N ALA A 32 -12.44 10.75 9.15
CA ALA A 32 -11.78 11.21 10.36
C ALA A 32 -12.20 12.64 10.75
N ALA A 33 -12.37 13.53 9.77
CA ALA A 33 -12.88 14.88 10.00
C ALA A 33 -14.31 14.87 10.53
N VAL A 34 -15.20 14.05 9.96
CA VAL A 34 -16.58 13.87 10.48
C VAL A 34 -16.55 13.34 11.91
N PHE A 35 -15.74 12.35 12.22
CA PHE A 35 -15.61 11.81 13.56
C PHE A 35 -15.12 12.84 14.56
N PHE A 36 -14.18 13.68 14.18
CA PHE A 36 -13.55 14.65 15.05
C PHE A 36 -14.42 15.89 15.29
N PHE A 37 -15.03 16.43 14.24
CA PHE A 37 -15.74 17.71 14.30
C PHE A 37 -17.25 17.59 14.51
N PHE A 38 -17.90 16.52 14.03
CA PHE A 38 -19.34 16.36 14.08
C PHE A 38 -19.78 15.39 15.16
N LEU A 39 -19.24 14.18 15.22
CA LEU A 39 -19.67 13.17 16.19
C LEU A 39 -19.08 13.40 17.60
N LYS A 40 -17.86 13.90 17.69
CA LYS A 40 -17.20 14.46 18.90
C LYS A 40 -17.08 13.55 20.14
N THR A 41 -17.59 12.32 20.11
CA THR A 41 -17.44 11.40 21.24
C THR A 41 -16.01 10.90 21.39
N HIS A 42 -15.62 10.48 22.59
CA HIS A 42 -14.28 9.93 22.83
C HIS A 42 -13.98 8.74 21.91
N PHE A 43 -14.96 7.88 21.66
CA PHE A 43 -14.87 6.74 20.75
C PHE A 43 -14.51 7.15 19.31
N TYR A 44 -15.28 8.08 18.72
CA TYR A 44 -15.03 8.52 17.35
C TYR A 44 -13.72 9.31 17.20
N LYS A 45 -13.34 10.09 18.20
CA LYS A 45 -12.03 10.76 18.23
C LYS A 45 -10.87 9.73 18.26
N GLY A 46 -11.07 8.64 19.01
CA GLY A 46 -10.13 7.52 19.03
C GLY A 46 -9.98 6.88 17.65
N MET A 47 -11.08 6.58 16.95
CA MET A 47 -11.05 6.04 15.59
C MET A 47 -10.40 7.00 14.57
N ALA A 48 -10.66 8.32 14.71
CA ALA A 48 -10.13 9.31 13.79
C ALA A 48 -8.60 9.37 13.78
N LEU A 49 -7.95 9.10 14.90
CA LEU A 49 -6.48 9.21 15.02
C LEU A 49 -5.73 8.26 14.09
N PRO A 50 -5.92 6.93 14.15
CA PRO A 50 -5.25 6.00 13.22
C PRO A 50 -5.70 6.21 11.77
N LEU A 51 -6.98 6.51 11.52
CA LEU A 51 -7.47 6.83 10.18
C LEU A 51 -6.67 7.99 9.56
N LEU A 52 -6.49 9.08 10.30
CA LEU A 52 -5.77 10.25 9.81
C LEU A 52 -4.29 9.95 9.56
N LEU A 53 -3.60 9.33 10.53
CA LEU A 53 -2.17 9.03 10.44
C LEU A 53 -1.86 8.09 9.25
N ILE A 54 -2.61 7.01 9.12
CA ILE A 54 -2.40 6.03 8.05
C ILE A 54 -2.80 6.63 6.70
N ALA A 55 -3.88 7.41 6.63
CA ALA A 55 -4.29 8.09 5.40
C ALA A 55 -3.22 9.06 4.88
N CYS A 56 -2.53 9.79 5.74
CA CYS A 56 -1.42 10.67 5.34
C CYS A 56 -0.29 9.87 4.68
N ILE A 57 0.05 8.69 5.21
CA ILE A 57 1.05 7.79 4.61
C ILE A 57 0.55 7.27 3.26
N GLN A 58 -0.70 6.79 3.19
CA GLN A 58 -1.32 6.30 1.95
C GLN A 58 -1.32 7.35 0.85
N LEU A 59 -1.67 8.60 1.16
CA LEU A 59 -1.64 9.70 0.20
C LEU A 59 -0.23 9.98 -0.32
N THR A 60 0.75 10.04 0.58
CA THR A 60 2.15 10.33 0.22
C THR A 60 2.71 9.24 -0.69
N VAL A 61 2.57 7.98 -0.29
CA VAL A 61 3.08 6.83 -1.05
C VAL A 61 2.28 6.66 -2.35
N GLY A 62 0.96 6.65 -2.28
CA GLY A 62 0.09 6.47 -3.45
C GLY A 62 0.32 7.54 -4.51
N TYR A 63 0.38 8.82 -4.13
CA TYR A 63 0.66 9.91 -5.07
C TYR A 63 2.05 9.80 -5.69
N SER A 64 3.08 9.48 -4.90
CA SER A 64 4.45 9.27 -5.40
C SER A 64 4.52 8.18 -6.45
N VAL A 65 3.90 7.02 -6.19
CA VAL A 65 3.88 5.89 -7.12
C VAL A 65 3.05 6.23 -8.36
N TYR A 66 1.86 6.81 -8.18
CA TYR A 66 1.01 7.24 -9.28
C TYR A 66 1.76 8.15 -10.28
N LYS A 67 2.47 9.16 -9.73
CA LYS A 67 3.19 10.15 -10.54
C LYS A 67 4.33 9.55 -11.36
N ARG A 68 5.08 8.58 -10.79
CA ARG A 68 6.25 7.98 -11.47
C ARG A 68 5.90 6.83 -12.42
N SER A 69 4.75 6.17 -12.24
CA SER A 69 4.43 4.91 -12.96
C SER A 69 4.42 5.06 -14.48
N ASP A 70 4.01 6.19 -15.04
CA ASP A 70 4.03 6.41 -16.49
C ASP A 70 5.46 6.55 -17.04
N ASP A 71 6.33 7.26 -16.32
CA ASP A 71 7.72 7.44 -16.73
C ASP A 71 8.51 6.12 -16.58
N ASP A 72 8.26 5.40 -15.50
CA ASP A 72 8.82 4.06 -15.28
C ASP A 72 8.38 3.08 -16.38
N ARG A 73 7.09 3.11 -16.78
CA ARG A 73 6.56 2.31 -17.88
C ARG A 73 7.28 2.61 -19.18
N LYS A 74 7.36 3.90 -19.58
CA LYS A 74 8.04 4.32 -20.82
C LYS A 74 9.49 3.92 -20.82
N ARG A 75 10.21 4.16 -19.72
CA ARG A 75 11.62 3.81 -19.60
C ARG A 75 11.85 2.30 -19.75
N ASN A 76 11.05 1.48 -19.09
CA ASN A 76 11.24 0.03 -19.11
C ASN A 76 10.75 -0.61 -20.41
N THR A 77 9.73 -0.07 -21.08
CA THR A 77 9.33 -0.51 -22.43
C THR A 77 10.41 -0.15 -23.47
N TYR A 78 11.01 1.02 -23.36
CA TYR A 78 12.16 1.40 -24.21
C TYR A 78 13.36 0.49 -23.97
N ALA A 79 13.69 0.22 -22.72
CA ALA A 79 14.79 -0.65 -22.35
C ALA A 79 14.58 -2.10 -22.87
N TYR A 80 13.35 -2.59 -22.87
CA TYR A 80 13.03 -3.91 -23.42
C TYR A 80 13.39 -4.04 -24.90
N ASP A 81 13.09 -3.00 -25.70
CA ASP A 81 13.31 -3.02 -27.16
C ASP A 81 14.77 -2.73 -27.53
N LEU A 82 15.44 -1.79 -26.85
CA LEU A 82 16.68 -1.19 -27.32
C LEU A 82 17.87 -1.37 -26.37
N ASN A 83 17.64 -1.60 -25.09
CA ASN A 83 18.72 -1.74 -24.10
C ASN A 83 18.34 -2.70 -22.95
N PRO A 84 18.26 -4.03 -23.21
CA PRO A 84 17.88 -5.01 -22.19
C PRO A 84 18.81 -5.02 -20.97
N SER A 85 20.06 -4.56 -21.11
CA SER A 85 21.00 -4.45 -19.99
C SER A 85 20.50 -3.48 -18.89
N ASP A 86 19.74 -2.44 -19.24
CA ASP A 86 19.13 -1.53 -18.27
C ASP A 86 18.05 -2.22 -17.42
N LEU A 87 17.29 -3.16 -17.98
CA LEU A 87 16.35 -3.97 -17.20
C LEU A 87 17.09 -4.80 -16.15
N LYS A 88 18.21 -5.40 -16.53
CA LYS A 88 19.04 -6.21 -15.63
C LYS A 88 19.69 -5.37 -14.54
N ASN A 89 20.28 -4.23 -14.90
CA ASN A 89 21.16 -3.46 -14.03
C ASN A 89 20.40 -2.40 -13.19
N LYS A 90 19.20 -1.97 -13.60
CA LYS A 90 18.43 -0.92 -12.94
C LYS A 90 17.08 -1.42 -12.44
N GLU A 91 16.30 -2.08 -13.31
CA GLU A 91 14.92 -2.44 -12.97
C GLU A 91 14.83 -3.66 -12.04
N ILE A 92 15.64 -4.71 -12.28
CA ILE A 92 15.66 -5.87 -11.36
C ILE A 92 16.06 -5.45 -9.94
N PRO A 93 17.15 -4.70 -9.69
CA PRO A 93 17.48 -4.23 -8.33
C PRO A 93 16.38 -3.36 -7.71
N ARG A 94 15.71 -2.51 -8.51
CA ARG A 94 14.56 -1.72 -8.04
C ARG A 94 13.43 -2.63 -7.58
N MET A 95 13.10 -3.64 -8.37
CA MET A 95 12.03 -4.58 -8.06
C MET A 95 12.35 -5.50 -6.88
N GLU A 96 13.60 -5.89 -6.71
CA GLU A 96 14.05 -6.63 -5.51
C GLU A 96 13.85 -5.81 -4.24
N LYS A 97 14.18 -4.51 -4.29
CA LYS A 97 13.90 -3.59 -3.18
C LYS A 97 12.39 -3.44 -2.93
N VAL A 98 11.58 -3.33 -3.99
CA VAL A 98 10.11 -3.27 -3.88
C VAL A 98 9.57 -4.53 -3.20
N ASN A 99 9.99 -5.72 -3.64
CA ASN A 99 9.58 -6.98 -3.02
C ASN A 99 10.03 -7.10 -1.55
N SER A 100 11.22 -6.64 -1.21
CA SER A 100 11.71 -6.60 0.18
C SER A 100 10.87 -5.66 1.04
N ASN A 101 10.49 -4.49 0.50
CA ASN A 101 9.64 -3.53 1.20
C ASN A 101 8.24 -4.12 1.49
N PHE A 102 7.64 -4.88 0.56
CA PHE A 102 6.36 -5.56 0.81
C PHE A 102 6.43 -6.53 1.99
N VAL A 103 7.55 -7.25 2.16
CA VAL A 103 7.74 -8.12 3.32
C VAL A 103 7.74 -7.31 4.63
N ILE A 104 8.42 -6.16 4.65
CA ILE A 104 8.48 -5.27 5.82
C ILE A 104 7.09 -4.69 6.12
N TYR A 105 6.39 -4.15 5.11
CA TYR A 105 5.06 -3.55 5.26
C TYR A 105 4.05 -4.56 5.78
N ARG A 106 4.02 -5.76 5.23
CA ARG A 106 3.16 -6.84 5.71
C ARG A 106 3.35 -7.13 7.21
N TRP A 107 4.61 -7.18 7.70
CA TRP A 107 4.85 -7.37 9.13
C TRP A 107 4.40 -6.21 9.98
N ILE A 108 4.59 -4.97 9.50
CA ILE A 108 4.08 -3.76 10.18
C ILE A 108 2.55 -3.82 10.26
N GLU A 109 1.88 -4.15 9.18
CA GLU A 109 0.41 -4.24 9.10
C GLU A 109 -0.15 -5.33 10.01
N ILE A 110 0.50 -6.51 10.05
CA ILE A 110 0.13 -7.59 10.98
C ILE A 110 0.25 -7.12 12.42
N VAL A 111 1.34 -6.44 12.78
CA VAL A 111 1.54 -5.90 14.14
C VAL A 111 0.48 -4.86 14.47
N LEU A 112 0.16 -3.95 13.54
CA LEU A 112 -0.90 -2.95 13.72
C LEU A 112 -2.28 -3.60 13.87
N LEU A 113 -2.58 -4.62 13.07
CA LEU A 113 -3.83 -5.38 13.17
C LEU A 113 -3.95 -6.06 14.54
N LEU A 114 -2.90 -6.76 14.98
CA LEU A 114 -2.89 -7.42 16.28
C LEU A 114 -3.02 -6.41 17.43
N ALA A 115 -2.31 -5.29 17.37
CA ALA A 115 -2.43 -4.22 18.36
C ALA A 115 -3.87 -3.66 18.39
N GLY A 116 -4.49 -3.44 17.24
CA GLY A 116 -5.89 -3.03 17.13
C GLY A 116 -6.83 -4.04 17.79
N LEU A 117 -6.66 -5.34 17.50
CA LEU A 117 -7.49 -6.41 18.08
C LEU A 117 -7.30 -6.52 19.59
N VAL A 118 -6.07 -6.37 20.10
CA VAL A 118 -5.79 -6.35 21.55
C VAL A 118 -6.51 -5.19 22.23
N LEU A 119 -6.46 -3.98 21.66
CA LEU A 119 -7.16 -2.81 22.18
C LEU A 119 -8.69 -3.03 22.19
N ILE A 120 -9.24 -3.60 21.13
CA ILE A 120 -10.66 -3.95 21.04
C ILE A 120 -11.02 -4.92 22.17
N PHE A 121 -10.26 -5.99 22.33
CA PHE A 121 -10.54 -7.02 23.35
C PHE A 121 -10.46 -6.48 24.77
N LEU A 122 -9.46 -5.64 25.07
CA LEU A 122 -9.26 -5.09 26.42
C LEU A 122 -10.27 -4.02 26.81
N TYR A 123 -10.79 -3.24 25.84
CA TYR A 123 -11.57 -2.04 26.15
C TYR A 123 -13.01 -2.06 25.64
N ARG A 124 -13.49 -3.14 25.00
CA ARG A 124 -14.85 -3.25 24.47
C ARG A 124 -15.95 -2.99 25.51
N ASP A 125 -15.73 -3.44 26.77
CA ASP A 125 -16.71 -3.34 27.85
C ASP A 125 -16.43 -2.16 28.81
N ASN A 126 -15.43 -1.31 28.51
CA ASN A 126 -15.01 -0.20 29.34
C ASN A 126 -15.40 1.15 28.71
N THR A 127 -16.54 1.70 29.17
CA THR A 127 -17.05 2.98 28.64
C THR A 127 -16.15 4.18 28.93
N GLU A 128 -15.39 4.15 30.04
CA GLU A 128 -14.47 5.23 30.39
C GLU A 128 -13.26 5.28 29.45
N ARG A 129 -12.88 4.13 28.86
CA ARG A 129 -11.76 4.01 27.91
C ARG A 129 -12.22 3.84 26.47
N SER A 130 -13.40 4.34 26.13
CA SER A 130 -13.96 4.30 24.78
C SER A 130 -13.05 4.89 23.71
N PHE A 131 -12.17 5.83 24.08
CA PHE A 131 -11.14 6.38 23.19
C PHE A 131 -10.15 5.30 22.72
N LEU A 132 -9.62 4.47 23.64
CA LEU A 132 -8.70 3.38 23.30
C LEU A 132 -9.39 2.28 22.49
N PHE A 133 -10.66 1.99 22.81
CA PHE A 133 -11.48 1.10 22.00
C PHE A 133 -11.65 1.61 20.57
N GLY A 134 -11.88 2.93 20.39
CA GLY A 134 -11.94 3.58 19.09
C GLY A 134 -10.61 3.46 18.32
N ILE A 135 -9.46 3.70 18.95
CA ILE A 135 -8.15 3.49 18.35
C ILE A 135 -8.01 2.06 17.85
N GLY A 136 -8.40 1.07 18.68
CA GLY A 136 -8.34 -0.34 18.29
C GLY A 136 -9.12 -0.65 17.02
N ILE A 137 -10.35 -0.16 16.92
CA ILE A 137 -11.20 -0.38 15.74
C ILE A 137 -10.60 0.32 14.51
N GLY A 138 -10.17 1.58 14.63
CA GLY A 138 -9.58 2.32 13.53
C GLY A 138 -8.30 1.64 12.99
N LEU A 139 -7.41 1.19 13.90
CA LEU A 139 -6.21 0.43 13.53
C LEU A 139 -6.54 -0.88 12.83
N ALA A 140 -7.45 -1.67 13.40
CA ALA A 140 -7.80 -2.98 12.85
C ALA A 140 -8.39 -2.88 11.45
N ILE A 141 -9.30 -1.92 11.23
CA ILE A 141 -9.92 -1.68 9.91
C ILE A 141 -8.85 -1.26 8.89
N GLN A 142 -8.03 -0.26 9.22
CA GLN A 142 -7.00 0.24 8.30
C GLN A 142 -5.96 -0.83 7.98
N ALA A 143 -5.45 -1.53 9.00
CA ALA A 143 -4.47 -2.59 8.79
C ALA A 143 -5.02 -3.74 7.94
N ALA A 144 -6.28 -4.13 8.13
CA ALA A 144 -6.92 -5.17 7.32
C ALA A 144 -7.06 -4.74 5.85
N ILE A 145 -7.46 -3.48 5.59
CA ILE A 145 -7.56 -2.93 4.23
C ILE A 145 -6.19 -2.92 3.55
N MET A 146 -5.15 -2.45 4.25
CA MET A 146 -3.79 -2.37 3.71
C MET A 146 -3.22 -3.76 3.43
N LEU A 147 -3.34 -4.72 4.37
CA LEU A 147 -2.93 -6.12 4.15
C LEU A 147 -3.57 -6.74 2.91
N GLY A 148 -4.86 -6.50 2.70
CA GLY A 148 -5.56 -6.98 1.52
C GLY A 148 -5.03 -6.36 0.23
N ALA A 149 -4.84 -5.05 0.19
CA ALA A 149 -4.33 -4.34 -0.98
C ALA A 149 -2.87 -4.71 -1.29
N ASP A 150 -2.00 -4.73 -0.28
CA ASP A 150 -0.58 -5.05 -0.44
C ASP A 150 -0.37 -6.51 -0.84
N TYR A 151 -1.25 -7.44 -0.43
CA TYR A 151 -1.19 -8.83 -0.88
C TYR A 151 -1.28 -8.96 -2.41
N PHE A 152 -2.22 -8.25 -3.05
CA PHE A 152 -2.37 -8.27 -4.51
C PHE A 152 -1.21 -7.54 -5.21
N ALA A 153 -0.77 -6.41 -4.67
CA ALA A 153 0.36 -5.65 -5.19
C ALA A 153 1.68 -6.45 -5.13
N GLU A 154 1.95 -7.12 -3.99
CA GLU A 154 3.12 -7.98 -3.80
C GLU A 154 3.12 -9.17 -4.78
N ALA A 155 1.97 -9.84 -4.93
CA ALA A 155 1.84 -10.99 -5.84
C ALA A 155 2.18 -10.57 -7.29
N ARG A 156 1.67 -9.43 -7.74
CA ARG A 156 1.97 -8.87 -9.05
C ARG A 156 3.45 -8.47 -9.20
N ALA A 157 4.03 -7.82 -8.19
CA ALA A 157 5.43 -7.43 -8.20
C ALA A 157 6.37 -8.64 -8.31
N LYS A 158 6.05 -9.74 -7.62
CA LYS A 158 6.80 -11.01 -7.70
C LYS A 158 6.74 -11.63 -9.10
N VAL A 159 5.55 -11.67 -9.71
CA VAL A 159 5.37 -12.20 -11.07
C VAL A 159 6.17 -11.37 -12.08
N TYR A 160 6.10 -10.05 -12.00
CA TYR A 160 6.84 -9.13 -12.85
C TYR A 160 8.36 -9.29 -12.67
N THR A 161 8.84 -9.31 -11.43
CA THR A 161 10.27 -9.51 -11.13
C THR A 161 10.79 -10.84 -11.67
N LYS A 162 10.03 -11.91 -11.52
CA LYS A 162 10.38 -13.23 -12.07
C LYS A 162 10.48 -13.18 -13.60
N GLY A 163 9.48 -12.60 -14.25
CA GLY A 163 9.48 -12.45 -15.71
C GLY A 163 10.70 -11.67 -16.24
N LEU A 164 11.06 -10.56 -15.56
CA LEU A 164 12.26 -9.80 -15.87
C LEU A 164 13.55 -10.62 -15.75
N LYS A 165 13.71 -11.38 -14.66
CA LYS A 165 14.87 -12.26 -14.43
C LYS A 165 14.97 -13.34 -15.52
N ASP A 166 13.86 -13.99 -15.82
CA ASP A 166 13.80 -15.04 -16.85
C ASP A 166 14.12 -14.49 -18.26
N PHE A 167 13.72 -13.25 -18.55
CA PHE A 167 14.02 -12.58 -19.81
C PHE A 167 15.51 -12.21 -19.91
N THR A 168 16.03 -11.51 -18.89
CA THR A 168 17.42 -11.01 -18.90
C THR A 168 18.48 -12.10 -18.73
N ALA A 169 18.11 -13.32 -18.31
CA ALA A 169 19.00 -14.47 -18.27
C ALA A 169 19.23 -15.09 -19.65
N LYS A 170 18.38 -14.77 -20.64
CA LYS A 170 18.43 -15.30 -22.01
C LYS A 170 19.03 -14.31 -23.03
N THR A 171 19.19 -13.07 -22.61
CA THR A 171 19.78 -11.98 -23.38
C THR A 171 21.22 -11.74 -22.96
#